data_2504f398b3d8db85794fa903b3ec7544
#
_entry.id   2504f398b3d8db85794fa903b3ec7544
#
_cell.length_a   1.000
_cell.length_b   1.000
_cell.length_c   1.000
_cell.angle_alpha   90.00
_cell.angle_beta   90.00
_cell.angle_gamma   90.00
#
_symmetry.space_group_name_H-M   'P 1'
#
loop_
_entity.id
_entity.type
_entity.pdbx_description
1 polymer ?
#
loop_
_entity_poly.entity_id
_entity_poly.type
_entity_poly.pdbx_seq_one_letter_code
_entity_poly.pdbx_strand_id
1 'polypeptide(L)'
;MTRFYYLFFLMLSTFSPISIADERFSISAGGMLFGDLYYVSKSHLPDTTESAGWVTRRGVLTANAKAGENWFARARVEAFDEGNAEDYDLTGQGRDLYIGRKLGQHAITGGLIPTISYDVIEHHWNKRYLVRLAPDLHGVPSRDLGISLKGKISNDARVSYRLMYGSSATWEADHNAYDKFIGAVVFQPTEESLLELYVDEEPRPGNHDRSTAQVFAGRKTEQYFMGVLYTHQDRQSDPPLEVAALLGTLKVTSSASLVSQFHYLFEPSPKGNSITYLPFDPSARASNIVAGIEFSLGRQLLITPNVAWTVYDQNSQGVRPEDDLQVRLTVFFNFE
;
A
#
# COMPACT_ATOMS: atom_id res chain seq x y z
N MET A 1 1.46 -27.08 -18.28
CA MET A 1 2.22 -26.92 -17.03
C MET A 1 3.71 -27.29 -17.09
N THR A 2 4.16 -28.21 -17.94
CA THR A 2 5.53 -28.75 -17.93
C THR A 2 6.63 -27.86 -18.59
N ARG A 3 6.28 -26.84 -19.33
CA ARG A 3 7.26 -26.00 -20.07
C ARG A 3 7.85 -24.82 -19.27
N PHE A 4 7.23 -24.43 -18.17
CA PHE A 4 7.71 -23.28 -17.35
C PHE A 4 8.83 -23.66 -16.37
N TYR A 5 8.90 -24.92 -15.92
CA TYR A 5 9.95 -25.38 -15.02
C TYR A 5 11.35 -25.37 -15.66
N TYR A 6 11.46 -25.54 -16.97
CA TYR A 6 12.74 -25.53 -17.67
C TYR A 6 13.35 -24.12 -17.77
N LEU A 7 12.53 -23.07 -17.86
CA LEU A 7 13.04 -21.69 -17.90
C LEU A 7 13.60 -21.26 -16.53
N PHE A 8 12.99 -21.71 -15.45
CA PHE A 8 13.43 -21.43 -14.07
C PHE A 8 14.76 -22.14 -13.76
N PHE A 9 14.94 -23.37 -14.22
CA PHE A 9 16.18 -24.14 -14.03
C PHE A 9 17.34 -23.56 -14.86
N LEU A 10 17.06 -23.04 -16.05
CA LEU A 10 18.10 -22.43 -16.90
C LEU A 10 18.64 -21.11 -16.33
N MET A 11 17.81 -20.32 -15.63
CA MET A 11 18.27 -19.11 -14.94
C MET A 11 19.12 -19.40 -13.70
N LEU A 12 18.90 -20.53 -13.03
CA LEU A 12 19.68 -20.93 -11.85
C LEU A 12 21.08 -21.46 -12.24
N SER A 13 21.24 -22.01 -13.43
CA SER A 13 22.52 -22.57 -13.89
C SER A 13 23.58 -21.51 -14.28
N THR A 14 23.21 -20.25 -14.39
CA THR A 14 24.15 -19.13 -14.67
C THR A 14 24.72 -18.48 -13.42
N PHE A 15 24.32 -18.92 -12.21
CA PHE A 15 24.93 -18.44 -10.98
C PHE A 15 26.26 -19.16 -10.73
N SER A 16 27.36 -18.57 -11.20
CA SER A 16 28.69 -18.95 -10.73
C SER A 16 28.71 -18.90 -9.20
N PRO A 17 29.38 -19.85 -8.52
CA PRO A 17 29.51 -19.79 -7.08
C PRO A 17 30.19 -18.47 -6.70
N ILE A 18 29.47 -17.62 -5.96
CA ILE A 18 29.97 -16.34 -5.48
C ILE A 18 30.99 -16.64 -4.39
N SER A 19 32.26 -16.31 -4.66
CA SER A 19 33.28 -16.27 -3.62
C SER A 19 32.91 -15.12 -2.65
N ILE A 20 32.48 -15.48 -1.46
CA ILE A 20 32.03 -14.53 -0.42
C ILE A 20 33.23 -13.84 0.26
N ALA A 21 34.45 -14.10 -0.18
CA ALA A 21 35.65 -13.79 0.59
C ALA A 21 36.03 -12.29 0.71
N ASP A 22 35.36 -11.37 -0.03
CA ASP A 22 35.78 -9.95 0.00
C ASP A 22 34.62 -8.93 -0.11
N GLU A 23 33.37 -9.34 0.06
CA GLU A 23 32.24 -8.43 -0.03
C GLU A 23 31.88 -7.83 1.35
N ARG A 24 31.86 -6.51 1.41
CA ARG A 24 31.41 -5.79 2.61
C ARG A 24 29.95 -6.15 2.88
N PHE A 25 29.72 -6.89 3.95
CA PHE A 25 28.37 -7.21 4.42
C PHE A 25 27.91 -6.15 5.42
N SER A 26 26.69 -5.64 5.27
CA SER A 26 26.10 -4.71 6.22
C SER A 26 24.65 -5.07 6.52
N ILE A 27 24.27 -4.89 7.79
CA ILE A 27 22.88 -5.01 8.24
C ILE A 27 22.49 -3.67 8.85
N SER A 28 21.27 -3.22 8.52
CA SER A 28 20.61 -2.11 9.19
C SER A 28 19.24 -2.57 9.68
N ALA A 29 18.82 -2.05 10.82
CA ALA A 29 17.52 -2.31 11.40
C ALA A 29 16.79 -1.00 11.67
N GLY A 30 15.50 -0.99 11.52
CA GLY A 30 14.64 0.15 11.78
C GLY A 30 13.20 -0.30 12.01
N GLY A 31 12.33 0.63 12.33
CA GLY A 31 10.95 0.31 12.55
C GLY A 31 10.06 1.52 12.64
N MET A 32 8.77 1.28 12.66
CA MET A 32 7.76 2.31 12.86
C MET A 32 6.62 1.80 13.74
N LEU A 33 6.00 2.72 14.44
CA LEU A 33 4.80 2.49 15.23
C LEU A 33 3.84 3.64 15.00
N PHE A 34 2.57 3.34 14.76
CA PHE A 34 1.53 4.36 14.71
C PHE A 34 0.16 3.87 15.17
N GLY A 35 -0.61 4.81 15.66
CA GLY A 35 -1.96 4.57 16.14
C GLY A 35 -2.71 5.88 16.31
N ASP A 36 -3.96 5.77 16.72
CA ASP A 36 -4.88 6.90 16.91
C ASP A 36 -5.46 6.91 18.32
N LEU A 37 -5.51 8.08 18.92
CA LEU A 37 -6.57 8.42 19.86
C LEU A 37 -7.74 8.90 19.00
N TYR A 38 -8.92 8.32 19.19
CA TYR A 38 -10.08 8.62 18.36
C TYR A 38 -11.35 8.89 19.18
N TYR A 39 -12.23 9.66 18.56
CA TYR A 39 -13.61 9.85 18.97
C TYR A 39 -14.52 9.73 17.74
N VAL A 40 -15.53 8.85 17.80
CA VAL A 40 -16.53 8.66 16.75
C VAL A 40 -17.74 9.54 17.06
N SER A 41 -17.91 10.62 16.31
CA SER A 41 -19.03 11.56 16.49
C SER A 41 -20.31 11.10 15.79
N LYS A 42 -20.16 10.43 14.63
CA LYS A 42 -21.25 9.83 13.85
C LYS A 42 -20.80 8.52 13.26
N SER A 43 -21.71 7.58 13.12
CA SER A 43 -21.42 6.30 12.46
C SER A 43 -22.68 5.69 11.87
N HIS A 44 -22.55 5.05 10.69
CA HIS A 44 -23.57 4.17 10.14
C HIS A 44 -23.75 2.89 10.98
N LEU A 45 -22.80 2.60 11.89
CA LEU A 45 -22.89 1.55 12.91
C LEU A 45 -23.32 2.19 14.24
N PRO A 46 -24.61 2.10 14.63
CA PRO A 46 -25.12 2.83 15.80
C PRO A 46 -24.37 2.55 17.10
N ASP A 47 -23.91 1.31 17.30
CA ASP A 47 -23.23 0.87 18.52
C ASP A 47 -21.82 1.49 18.66
N THR A 48 -21.27 2.08 17.59
CA THR A 48 -19.95 2.73 17.63
C THR A 48 -20.04 4.25 17.80
N THR A 49 -21.22 4.83 17.65
CA THR A 49 -21.43 6.28 17.82
C THR A 49 -21.10 6.69 19.27
N GLU A 50 -20.45 7.84 19.43
CA GLU A 50 -19.96 8.38 20.72
C GLU A 50 -18.89 7.52 21.41
N SER A 51 -18.34 6.51 20.70
CA SER A 51 -17.20 5.73 21.20
C SER A 51 -15.91 6.52 21.12
N ALA A 52 -15.01 6.28 22.06
CA ALA A 52 -13.66 6.85 22.08
C ALA A 52 -12.65 5.82 22.57
N GLY A 53 -11.44 5.91 22.09
CA GLY A 53 -10.42 4.97 22.50
C GLY A 53 -9.04 5.24 21.90
N TRP A 54 -8.17 4.30 22.11
CA TRP A 54 -6.87 4.21 21.48
C TRP A 54 -6.81 2.94 20.63
N VAL A 55 -6.26 3.06 19.43
CA VAL A 55 -5.96 1.90 18.56
C VAL A 55 -4.52 1.96 18.09
N THR A 56 -3.76 0.87 18.29
CA THR A 56 -2.44 0.70 17.67
C THR A 56 -2.63 0.10 16.30
N ARG A 57 -2.65 0.95 15.27
CA ARG A 57 -2.93 0.49 13.91
C ARG A 57 -1.82 -0.35 13.32
N ARG A 58 -0.55 -0.08 13.71
CA ARG A 58 0.57 -0.80 13.12
C ARG A 58 1.87 -0.58 13.89
N GLY A 59 2.57 -1.68 14.16
CA GLY A 59 3.97 -1.71 14.57
C GLY A 59 4.77 -2.52 13.55
N VAL A 60 5.92 -2.02 13.09
CA VAL A 60 6.76 -2.67 12.06
C VAL A 60 8.20 -2.69 12.50
N LEU A 61 8.84 -3.85 12.36
CA LEU A 61 10.29 -4.00 12.46
C LEU A 61 10.84 -4.46 11.11
N THR A 62 11.91 -3.83 10.67
CA THR A 62 12.54 -4.10 9.37
C THR A 62 14.04 -4.32 9.57
N ALA A 63 14.56 -5.41 9.00
CA ALA A 63 15.99 -5.65 8.84
C ALA A 63 16.33 -5.62 7.35
N ASN A 64 17.35 -4.88 6.97
CA ASN A 64 17.88 -4.84 5.61
C ASN A 64 19.33 -5.35 5.66
N ALA A 65 19.69 -6.18 4.69
CA ALA A 65 21.05 -6.67 4.49
C ALA A 65 21.55 -6.28 3.10
N LYS A 66 22.84 -5.99 3.00
CA LYS A 66 23.54 -5.78 1.73
C LYS A 66 24.81 -6.62 1.74
N ALA A 67 25.14 -7.22 0.60
CA ALA A 67 26.38 -7.95 0.37
C ALA A 67 27.02 -7.46 -0.93
N GLY A 68 28.20 -6.88 -0.82
CA GLY A 68 28.84 -6.15 -1.91
C GLY A 68 27.99 -4.99 -2.41
N GLU A 69 28.13 -4.66 -3.69
CA GLU A 69 27.44 -3.53 -4.31
C GLU A 69 26.04 -3.90 -4.83
N ASN A 70 25.81 -5.18 -5.11
CA ASN A 70 24.69 -5.60 -5.93
C ASN A 70 23.63 -6.39 -5.19
N TRP A 71 23.97 -7.15 -4.15
CA TRP A 71 23.01 -7.98 -3.43
C TRP A 71 22.35 -7.23 -2.28
N PHE A 72 21.06 -7.44 -2.12
CA PHE A 72 20.29 -6.91 -1.01
C PHE A 72 19.21 -7.91 -0.57
N ALA A 73 18.84 -7.84 0.69
CA ALA A 73 17.74 -8.62 1.25
C ALA A 73 16.98 -7.78 2.27
N ARG A 74 15.72 -8.14 2.50
CA ARG A 74 14.89 -7.54 3.55
C ARG A 74 14.07 -8.60 4.24
N ALA A 75 14.00 -8.47 5.57
CA ALA A 75 13.01 -9.12 6.40
C ALA A 75 12.20 -8.04 7.13
N ARG A 76 10.88 -8.17 7.14
CA ARG A 76 9.96 -7.27 7.82
C ARG A 76 8.87 -8.06 8.52
N VAL A 77 8.66 -7.77 9.79
CA VAL A 77 7.54 -8.26 10.58
C VAL A 77 6.65 -7.09 10.96
N GLU A 78 5.36 -7.36 11.05
CA GLU A 78 4.35 -6.38 11.38
C GLU A 78 3.44 -6.94 12.48
N ALA A 79 3.12 -6.11 13.45
CA ALA A 79 2.05 -6.34 14.40
C ALA A 79 0.98 -5.25 14.17
N PHE A 80 -0.27 -5.63 14.13
CA PHE A 80 -1.39 -4.72 13.94
C PHE A 80 -2.59 -5.16 14.78
N ASP A 81 -3.38 -4.19 15.16
CA ASP A 81 -4.66 -4.38 15.80
C ASP A 81 -5.72 -4.57 14.71
N GLU A 82 -6.42 -5.69 14.72
CA GLU A 82 -7.53 -5.96 13.80
C GLU A 82 -8.79 -5.18 14.16
N GLY A 83 -8.77 -4.47 15.30
CA GLY A 83 -9.84 -3.58 15.73
C GLY A 83 -11.02 -4.29 16.40
N ASN A 84 -10.83 -5.53 16.85
CA ASN A 84 -11.78 -6.19 17.73
C ASN A 84 -11.69 -5.57 19.12
N ALA A 85 -12.68 -4.73 19.47
CA ALA A 85 -12.70 -4.00 20.74
C ALA A 85 -12.74 -4.91 21.99
N GLU A 86 -12.98 -6.20 21.83
CA GLU A 86 -13.08 -7.17 22.92
C GLU A 86 -11.78 -7.94 23.20
N ASP A 87 -10.90 -8.06 22.20
CA ASP A 87 -9.63 -8.77 22.32
C ASP A 87 -8.48 -7.89 21.78
N TYR A 88 -7.64 -7.37 22.68
CA TYR A 88 -6.42 -6.62 22.34
C TYR A 88 -5.30 -7.53 21.80
N ASP A 89 -5.61 -8.41 20.88
CA ASP A 89 -4.63 -9.30 20.29
C ASP A 89 -3.93 -8.62 19.13
N LEU A 90 -2.68 -8.21 19.37
CA LEU A 90 -1.77 -7.82 18.29
C LEU A 90 -1.43 -9.02 17.44
N THR A 91 -2.02 -9.09 16.25
CA THR A 91 -1.68 -10.14 15.29
C THR A 91 -0.33 -9.83 14.63
N GLY A 92 0.60 -10.75 14.78
CA GLY A 92 1.93 -10.66 14.15
C GLY A 92 1.95 -11.40 12.82
N GLN A 93 2.49 -10.76 11.76
CA GLN A 93 2.71 -11.45 10.49
C GLN A 93 4.01 -11.02 9.80
N GLY A 94 4.61 -11.94 9.01
CA GLY A 94 5.66 -11.62 8.07
C GLY A 94 5.12 -10.77 6.93
N ARG A 95 5.79 -9.66 6.62
CA ARG A 95 5.34 -8.76 5.55
C ARG A 95 6.27 -8.76 4.35
N ASP A 96 7.56 -8.68 4.57
CA ASP A 96 8.55 -8.75 3.50
C ASP A 96 9.57 -9.83 3.90
N LEU A 97 9.88 -10.72 2.99
CA LEU A 97 11.01 -11.64 3.11
C LEU A 97 11.52 -11.94 1.70
N TYR A 98 12.53 -11.20 1.30
CA TYR A 98 13.03 -11.29 -0.06
C TYR A 98 14.53 -11.07 -0.17
N ILE A 99 15.09 -11.58 -1.27
CA ILE A 99 16.43 -11.29 -1.74
C ILE A 99 16.35 -10.66 -3.13
N GLY A 100 17.25 -9.75 -3.42
CA GLY A 100 17.35 -9.13 -4.74
C GLY A 100 18.78 -8.86 -5.18
N ARG A 101 18.93 -8.63 -6.48
CA ARG A 101 20.21 -8.29 -7.11
C ARG A 101 20.04 -7.13 -8.07
N LYS A 102 20.96 -6.17 -8.02
CA LYS A 102 21.11 -5.10 -9.00
C LYS A 102 21.87 -5.62 -10.21
N LEU A 103 21.43 -5.26 -11.40
CA LEU A 103 22.00 -5.63 -12.69
C LEU A 103 22.10 -4.34 -13.53
N GLY A 104 23.10 -3.51 -13.25
CA GLY A 104 23.21 -2.17 -13.83
C GLY A 104 22.02 -1.28 -13.45
N GLN A 105 21.24 -0.86 -14.44
CA GLN A 105 20.02 -0.04 -14.23
C GLN A 105 18.77 -0.85 -13.91
N HIS A 106 18.91 -2.16 -13.74
CA HIS A 106 17.82 -3.09 -13.44
C HIS A 106 18.01 -3.73 -12.07
N ALA A 107 16.94 -4.28 -11.52
CA ALA A 107 17.01 -5.09 -10.32
C ALA A 107 15.98 -6.22 -10.40
N ILE A 108 16.40 -7.41 -10.02
CA ILE A 108 15.54 -8.58 -9.85
C ILE A 108 15.36 -8.84 -8.35
N THR A 109 14.16 -9.19 -7.92
CA THR A 109 13.84 -9.48 -6.52
C THR A 109 12.92 -10.70 -6.47
N GLY A 110 13.15 -11.61 -5.52
CA GLY A 110 12.31 -12.80 -5.34
C GLY A 110 12.02 -13.05 -3.87
N GLY A 111 10.82 -13.55 -3.56
CA GLY A 111 10.32 -13.83 -2.22
C GLY A 111 8.97 -13.20 -1.94
N LEU A 112 8.63 -12.99 -0.67
CA LEU A 112 7.46 -12.21 -0.27
C LEU A 112 7.81 -10.72 -0.43
N ILE A 113 7.29 -10.10 -1.47
CA ILE A 113 7.66 -8.76 -1.90
C ILE A 113 6.45 -7.81 -1.91
N PRO A 114 6.67 -6.49 -1.73
CA PRO A 114 5.64 -5.50 -2.03
C PRO A 114 5.18 -5.63 -3.48
N THR A 115 3.86 -5.59 -3.70
CA THR A 115 3.35 -5.43 -5.07
C THR A 115 3.77 -4.09 -5.63
N ILE A 116 3.91 -4.01 -6.94
CA ILE A 116 4.30 -2.77 -7.60
C ILE A 116 3.18 -1.74 -7.69
N SER A 117 1.95 -2.11 -7.26
CA SER A 117 0.74 -1.28 -7.32
C SER A 117 0.86 0.06 -6.60
N TYR A 118 1.67 0.13 -5.54
CA TYR A 118 1.73 1.30 -4.67
C TYR A 118 3.13 1.88 -4.47
N ASP A 119 4.17 1.20 -4.94
CA ASP A 119 5.57 1.54 -4.66
C ASP A 119 5.91 3.00 -4.99
N VAL A 120 5.46 3.49 -6.15
CA VAL A 120 5.68 4.88 -6.58
C VAL A 120 4.80 5.84 -5.80
N ILE A 121 3.53 5.50 -5.66
CA ILE A 121 2.53 6.37 -5.04
C ILE A 121 2.88 6.58 -3.56
N GLU A 122 3.17 5.49 -2.83
CA GLU A 122 3.55 5.56 -1.41
C GLU A 122 4.89 6.28 -1.19
N HIS A 123 5.85 6.14 -2.13
CA HIS A 123 7.11 6.89 -2.06
C HIS A 123 6.90 8.41 -2.13
N HIS A 124 5.94 8.86 -2.93
CA HIS A 124 5.65 10.29 -3.09
C HIS A 124 4.70 10.81 -2.02
N TRP A 125 3.62 10.07 -1.74
CA TRP A 125 2.62 10.39 -0.73
C TRP A 125 3.17 10.30 0.69
N ASN A 126 3.81 9.19 1.04
CA ASN A 126 4.47 8.92 2.32
C ASN A 126 3.63 9.25 3.59
N LYS A 127 2.30 9.11 3.52
CA LYS A 127 1.37 9.41 4.62
C LYS A 127 0.46 8.20 4.94
N ARG A 128 0.95 6.98 4.68
CA ARG A 128 0.21 5.74 4.99
C ARG A 128 -0.18 5.63 6.46
N TYR A 129 0.58 6.27 7.36
CA TYR A 129 0.25 6.30 8.79
C TYR A 129 -1.04 7.11 9.07
N LEU A 130 -1.39 8.07 8.21
CA LEU A 130 -2.65 8.82 8.31
C LEU A 130 -3.83 7.97 7.83
N VAL A 131 -3.71 7.43 6.62
CA VAL A 131 -4.68 6.52 5.99
C VAL A 131 -3.99 5.73 4.88
N ARG A 132 -4.42 4.48 4.62
CA ARG A 132 -3.97 3.71 3.45
C ARG A 132 -4.42 4.39 2.16
N LEU A 133 -3.70 4.15 1.06
CA LEU A 133 -4.19 4.52 -0.27
C LEU A 133 -5.56 3.87 -0.53
N ALA A 134 -6.45 4.59 -1.19
CA ALA A 134 -7.82 4.13 -1.37
C ALA A 134 -7.94 2.72 -1.96
N PRO A 135 -7.24 2.30 -3.03
CA PRO A 135 -7.35 0.93 -3.52
C PRO A 135 -6.85 -0.12 -2.50
N ASP A 136 -5.77 0.16 -1.76
CA ASP A 136 -5.27 -0.73 -0.69
C ASP A 136 -6.28 -0.82 0.48
N LEU A 137 -6.91 0.30 0.82
CA LEU A 137 -7.94 0.35 1.86
C LEU A 137 -9.12 -0.56 1.49
N HIS A 138 -9.53 -0.56 0.24
CA HIS A 138 -10.69 -1.30 -0.28
C HIS A 138 -10.34 -2.68 -0.87
N GLY A 139 -9.10 -3.18 -0.70
CA GLY A 139 -8.77 -4.59 -0.86
C GLY A 139 -7.94 -4.98 -2.07
N VAL A 140 -7.31 -4.03 -2.78
CA VAL A 140 -6.25 -4.39 -3.74
C VAL A 140 -4.98 -4.75 -2.95
N PRO A 141 -4.42 -5.97 -3.13
CA PRO A 141 -3.33 -6.46 -2.31
C PRO A 141 -2.05 -5.64 -2.45
N SER A 142 -1.32 -5.45 -1.35
CA SER A 142 -0.05 -4.72 -1.29
C SER A 142 1.19 -5.61 -1.15
N ARG A 143 1.01 -6.93 -1.08
CA ARG A 143 2.08 -7.93 -0.95
C ARG A 143 1.73 -9.17 -1.74
N ASP A 144 2.77 -9.83 -2.26
CA ASP A 144 2.63 -11.11 -2.95
C ASP A 144 3.93 -11.92 -2.87
N LEU A 145 3.81 -13.24 -2.93
CA LEU A 145 4.94 -14.14 -3.08
C LEU A 145 5.26 -14.27 -4.57
N GLY A 146 6.47 -13.85 -4.97
CA GLY A 146 6.76 -13.85 -6.40
C GLY A 146 8.15 -13.35 -6.76
N ILE A 147 8.30 -12.99 -8.04
CA ILE A 147 9.52 -12.43 -8.62
C ILE A 147 9.16 -11.11 -9.29
N SER A 148 9.96 -10.07 -9.04
CA SER A 148 9.82 -8.79 -9.72
C SER A 148 11.10 -8.40 -10.46
N LEU A 149 10.92 -7.69 -11.55
CA LEU A 149 11.96 -7.06 -12.35
C LEU A 149 11.62 -5.58 -12.53
N LYS A 150 12.52 -4.70 -12.14
CA LYS A 150 12.37 -3.27 -12.34
C LYS A 150 13.60 -2.65 -12.97
N GLY A 151 13.43 -1.60 -13.76
CA GLY A 151 14.56 -0.94 -14.39
C GLY A 151 14.17 0.31 -15.17
N LYS A 152 15.18 0.95 -15.74
CA LYS A 152 15.05 2.11 -16.62
C LYS A 152 15.08 1.67 -18.06
N ILE A 153 14.26 2.28 -18.93
CA ILE A 153 14.21 1.98 -20.35
C ILE A 153 15.23 2.84 -21.11
N SER A 154 15.45 4.06 -20.61
CA SER A 154 16.32 5.04 -21.26
C SER A 154 17.43 5.54 -20.33
N ASN A 155 18.54 5.98 -20.90
CA ASN A 155 19.69 6.50 -20.15
C ASN A 155 19.36 7.81 -19.40
N ASP A 156 18.42 8.61 -19.89
CA ASP A 156 17.94 9.82 -19.23
C ASP A 156 17.01 9.52 -18.04
N ALA A 157 16.73 8.23 -17.80
CA ALA A 157 15.94 7.73 -16.69
C ALA A 157 14.48 8.24 -16.60
N ARG A 158 13.97 8.90 -17.65
CA ARG A 158 12.60 9.43 -17.67
C ARG A 158 11.53 8.36 -17.75
N VAL A 159 11.87 7.20 -18.33
CA VAL A 159 10.94 6.06 -18.44
C VAL A 159 11.52 4.89 -17.69
N SER A 160 10.75 4.37 -16.74
CA SER A 160 11.07 3.14 -16.03
C SER A 160 9.92 2.15 -16.11
N TYR A 161 10.24 0.87 -15.96
CA TYR A 161 9.27 -0.21 -15.97
C TYR A 161 9.37 -1.04 -14.71
N ARG A 162 8.28 -1.74 -14.40
CA ARG A 162 8.18 -2.72 -13.33
C ARG A 162 7.31 -3.85 -13.80
N LEU A 163 7.80 -5.06 -13.62
CA LEU A 163 7.10 -6.30 -13.93
C LEU A 163 7.14 -7.18 -12.69
N MET A 164 6.08 -7.92 -12.46
CA MET A 164 6.03 -8.87 -11.36
C MET A 164 5.18 -10.07 -11.78
N TYR A 165 5.67 -11.24 -11.45
CA TYR A 165 4.91 -12.47 -11.42
C TYR A 165 4.73 -12.88 -9.97
N GLY A 166 3.50 -13.03 -9.52
CA GLY A 166 3.12 -13.41 -8.18
C GLY A 166 2.24 -14.65 -8.18
N SER A 167 2.04 -15.22 -7.00
CA SER A 167 1.21 -16.41 -6.82
C SER A 167 -0.13 -16.10 -6.15
N SER A 168 -0.45 -14.82 -5.92
CA SER A 168 -1.59 -14.36 -5.10
C SER A 168 -1.65 -15.02 -3.72
N ALA A 169 -0.58 -15.74 -3.34
CA ALA A 169 -0.43 -16.36 -2.05
C ALA A 169 0.22 -15.38 -1.09
N THR A 170 -0.29 -15.34 0.11
CA THR A 170 0.40 -14.77 1.25
C THR A 170 1.34 -15.83 1.85
N TRP A 171 1.87 -15.58 3.03
CA TRP A 171 2.79 -16.46 3.75
C TRP A 171 2.30 -17.89 3.97
N GLU A 172 1.01 -18.13 3.98
CA GLU A 172 0.43 -19.46 4.06
C GLU A 172 0.48 -20.09 2.68
N ALA A 173 1.08 -21.28 2.59
CA ALA A 173 1.03 -22.11 1.38
C ALA A 173 -0.41 -22.53 1.13
N ASP A 174 -1.20 -21.64 0.57
CA ASP A 174 -2.55 -21.95 0.16
C ASP A 174 -2.47 -22.82 -1.12
N HIS A 175 -3.11 -23.99 -1.08
CA HIS A 175 -3.27 -24.83 -2.26
C HIS A 175 -4.12 -24.17 -3.35
N ASN A 176 -4.66 -22.98 -3.07
CA ASN A 176 -5.44 -22.12 -3.95
C ASN A 176 -4.66 -20.91 -4.46
N ALA A 177 -3.32 -20.97 -4.48
CA ALA A 177 -2.51 -19.92 -5.08
C ALA A 177 -2.79 -19.80 -6.59
N TYR A 178 -3.01 -18.57 -7.06
CA TYR A 178 -3.30 -18.26 -8.46
C TYR A 178 -2.16 -17.42 -9.04
N ASP A 179 -1.84 -17.70 -10.30
CA ASP A 179 -0.87 -16.90 -11.03
C ASP A 179 -1.36 -15.44 -11.11
N LYS A 180 -0.46 -14.49 -10.85
CA LYS A 180 -0.72 -13.07 -10.99
C LYS A 180 0.38 -12.41 -11.80
N PHE A 181 -0.02 -11.68 -12.84
CA PHE A 181 0.90 -10.91 -13.69
C PHE A 181 0.66 -9.42 -13.48
N ILE A 182 1.71 -8.69 -13.20
CA ILE A 182 1.63 -7.26 -12.92
C ILE A 182 2.64 -6.52 -13.79
N GLY A 183 2.19 -5.42 -14.40
CA GLY A 183 3.02 -4.52 -15.18
C GLY A 183 2.76 -3.06 -14.85
N ALA A 184 3.81 -2.25 -14.77
CA ALA A 184 3.69 -0.81 -14.67
C ALA A 184 4.78 -0.10 -15.46
N VAL A 185 4.42 1.07 -16.01
CA VAL A 185 5.34 2.01 -16.65
C VAL A 185 5.21 3.36 -15.96
N VAL A 186 6.35 3.95 -15.61
CA VAL A 186 6.43 5.27 -15.00
C VAL A 186 7.15 6.21 -15.95
N PHE A 187 6.52 7.33 -16.24
CA PHE A 187 7.08 8.43 -17.01
C PHE A 187 7.31 9.64 -16.09
N GLN A 188 8.55 10.11 -16.00
CA GLN A 188 8.95 11.28 -15.21
C GLN A 188 9.47 12.38 -16.16
N PRO A 189 8.58 13.25 -16.68
CA PRO A 189 9.01 14.33 -17.58
C PRO A 189 9.94 15.33 -16.91
N THR A 190 9.79 15.52 -15.60
CA THR A 190 10.64 16.36 -14.74
C THR A 190 10.95 15.63 -13.43
N GLU A 191 11.87 16.16 -12.63
CA GLU A 191 12.16 15.63 -11.28
C GLU A 191 10.95 15.74 -10.33
N GLU A 192 10.06 16.71 -10.58
CA GLU A 192 8.89 16.98 -9.76
C GLU A 192 7.64 16.22 -10.19
N SER A 193 7.54 15.80 -11.45
CA SER A 193 6.29 15.30 -12.04
C SER A 193 6.43 13.87 -12.53
N LEU A 194 5.41 13.06 -12.30
CA LEU A 194 5.36 11.68 -12.78
C LEU A 194 3.95 11.28 -13.21
N LEU A 195 3.90 10.29 -14.09
CA LEU A 195 2.73 9.55 -14.51
C LEU A 195 3.04 8.05 -14.41
N GLU A 196 2.19 7.28 -13.75
CA GLU A 196 2.26 5.82 -13.72
C GLU A 196 1.02 5.23 -14.36
N LEU A 197 1.23 4.25 -15.23
CA LEU A 197 0.22 3.36 -15.76
C LEU A 197 0.50 1.97 -15.23
N TYR A 198 -0.50 1.33 -14.65
CA TYR A 198 -0.42 0.02 -14.01
C TYR A 198 -1.55 -0.88 -14.49
N VAL A 199 -1.24 -2.15 -14.70
CA VAL A 199 -2.20 -3.21 -14.98
C VAL A 199 -1.82 -4.48 -14.23
N ASP A 200 -2.82 -5.27 -13.81
CA ASP A 200 -2.61 -6.64 -13.36
C ASP A 200 -3.72 -7.57 -13.85
N GLU A 201 -3.36 -8.85 -13.93
CA GLU A 201 -4.25 -9.95 -14.26
C GLU A 201 -4.03 -11.08 -13.27
N GLU A 202 -5.10 -11.58 -12.68
CA GLU A 202 -5.13 -12.65 -11.69
C GLU A 202 -6.21 -13.67 -12.08
N PRO A 203 -5.90 -14.63 -12.98
CA PRO A 203 -6.80 -15.72 -13.33
C PRO A 203 -7.12 -16.59 -12.13
N ARG A 204 -8.41 -16.84 -11.88
CA ARG A 204 -8.89 -17.67 -10.77
C ARG A 204 -9.86 -18.74 -11.27
N PRO A 205 -9.97 -19.89 -10.60
CA PRO A 205 -10.96 -20.90 -10.96
C PRO A 205 -12.40 -20.38 -10.87
N GLY A 206 -13.24 -20.81 -11.77
CA GLY A 206 -14.62 -20.37 -11.87
C GLY A 206 -14.72 -18.98 -12.50
N ASN A 207 -15.70 -18.19 -12.11
CA ASN A 207 -15.90 -16.80 -12.56
C ASN A 207 -15.40 -15.81 -11.52
N HIS A 208 -14.13 -15.93 -11.11
CA HIS A 208 -13.55 -15.12 -10.06
C HIS A 208 -12.26 -14.40 -10.49
N ASP A 209 -11.96 -14.38 -11.79
CA ASP A 209 -10.81 -13.65 -12.32
C ASP A 209 -10.86 -12.20 -11.87
N ARG A 210 -9.68 -11.63 -11.66
CA ARG A 210 -9.51 -10.21 -11.33
C ARG A 210 -8.56 -9.56 -12.30
N SER A 211 -8.94 -8.40 -12.78
CA SER A 211 -8.05 -7.53 -13.54
C SER A 211 -8.09 -6.12 -12.98
N THR A 212 -6.93 -5.49 -12.84
CA THR A 212 -6.83 -4.13 -12.31
C THR A 212 -6.14 -3.23 -13.31
N ALA A 213 -6.73 -2.07 -13.57
CA ALA A 213 -6.09 -0.97 -14.27
C ALA A 213 -6.00 0.24 -13.34
N GLN A 214 -4.84 0.90 -13.30
CA GLN A 214 -4.61 2.06 -12.44
C GLN A 214 -3.83 3.12 -13.19
N VAL A 215 -4.21 4.38 -12.95
CA VAL A 215 -3.48 5.55 -13.44
C VAL A 215 -3.18 6.45 -12.25
N PHE A 216 -1.93 6.85 -12.12
CA PHE A 216 -1.52 7.82 -11.12
C PHE A 216 -0.72 8.93 -11.77
N ALA A 217 -1.07 10.19 -11.46
CA ALA A 217 -0.30 11.36 -11.82
C ALA A 217 0.02 12.15 -10.56
N GLY A 218 1.28 12.57 -10.39
CA GLY A 218 1.72 13.28 -9.21
C GLY A 218 2.73 14.39 -9.53
N ARG A 219 2.69 15.43 -8.71
CA ARG A 219 3.72 16.47 -8.67
C ARG A 219 4.17 16.72 -7.24
N LYS A 220 5.48 16.68 -7.03
CA LYS A 220 6.13 16.90 -5.74
C LYS A 220 7.20 17.96 -5.85
N THR A 221 7.06 19.01 -5.08
CA THR A 221 8.05 20.07 -4.91
C THR A 221 8.56 20.07 -3.47
N GLU A 222 9.43 20.99 -3.12
CA GLU A 222 9.82 21.23 -1.71
C GLU A 222 8.67 21.72 -0.84
N GLN A 223 7.69 22.41 -1.44
CA GLN A 223 6.57 23.06 -0.75
C GLN A 223 5.33 22.17 -0.66
N TYR A 224 5.04 21.39 -1.68
CA TYR A 224 3.82 20.58 -1.74
C TYR A 224 3.99 19.27 -2.51
N PHE A 225 3.08 18.37 -2.24
CA PHE A 225 2.77 17.23 -3.10
C PHE A 225 1.29 17.24 -3.45
N MET A 226 0.97 16.97 -4.70
CA MET A 226 -0.38 16.70 -5.20
C MET A 226 -0.35 15.45 -6.06
N GLY A 227 -1.32 14.56 -5.87
CA GLY A 227 -1.48 13.34 -6.64
C GLY A 227 -2.94 13.05 -6.95
N VAL A 228 -3.17 12.49 -8.13
CA VAL A 228 -4.48 11.98 -8.60
C VAL A 228 -4.30 10.52 -8.91
N LEU A 229 -5.18 9.69 -8.36
CA LEU A 229 -5.19 8.25 -8.55
C LEU A 229 -6.57 7.81 -9.00
N TYR A 230 -6.63 6.98 -10.03
CA TYR A 230 -7.82 6.26 -10.42
C TYR A 230 -7.51 4.78 -10.55
N THR A 231 -8.35 3.94 -9.98
CA THR A 231 -8.22 2.49 -10.01
C THR A 231 -9.56 1.87 -10.36
N HIS A 232 -9.54 0.98 -11.33
CA HIS A 232 -10.64 0.09 -11.67
C HIS A 232 -10.16 -1.35 -11.56
N GLN A 233 -10.84 -2.15 -10.75
CA GLN A 233 -10.61 -3.59 -10.63
C GLN A 233 -11.90 -4.33 -10.97
N ASP A 234 -11.91 -5.02 -12.10
CA ASP A 234 -12.93 -6.00 -12.43
C ASP A 234 -12.77 -7.24 -11.56
N ARG A 235 -13.88 -7.82 -11.12
CA ARG A 235 -13.97 -8.97 -10.21
C ARG A 235 -14.93 -10.03 -10.70
N GLN A 236 -15.29 -9.98 -11.98
CA GLN A 236 -16.25 -10.86 -12.66
C GLN A 236 -17.59 -11.04 -11.91
N SER A 237 -17.66 -12.00 -10.98
CA SER A 237 -18.89 -12.32 -10.25
C SER A 237 -19.21 -11.39 -9.08
N ASP A 238 -18.24 -10.58 -8.65
CA ASP A 238 -18.38 -9.61 -7.55
C ASP A 238 -18.51 -8.18 -8.11
N PRO A 239 -19.12 -7.24 -7.38
CA PRO A 239 -19.11 -5.84 -7.78
C PRO A 239 -17.67 -5.34 -7.98
N PRO A 240 -17.39 -4.57 -9.05
CA PRO A 240 -16.06 -4.04 -9.30
C PRO A 240 -15.64 -3.11 -8.16
N LEU A 241 -14.33 -2.95 -7.96
CA LEU A 241 -13.81 -1.85 -7.18
C LEU A 241 -13.42 -0.72 -8.14
N GLU A 242 -14.13 0.37 -8.06
CA GLU A 242 -13.84 1.57 -8.83
C GLU A 242 -13.68 2.76 -7.89
N VAL A 243 -12.49 3.38 -7.89
CA VAL A 243 -12.16 4.45 -6.95
C VAL A 243 -11.27 5.50 -7.59
N ALA A 244 -11.62 6.78 -7.36
CA ALA A 244 -10.79 7.93 -7.65
C ALA A 244 -10.31 8.57 -6.35
N ALA A 245 -9.05 9.01 -6.30
CA ALA A 245 -8.49 9.65 -5.11
C ALA A 245 -7.65 10.87 -5.45
N LEU A 246 -7.69 11.87 -4.55
CA LEU A 246 -6.83 13.04 -4.53
C LEU A 246 -5.94 12.97 -3.28
N LEU A 247 -4.66 13.15 -3.45
CA LEU A 247 -3.66 13.14 -2.40
C LEU A 247 -3.00 14.51 -2.31
N GLY A 248 -2.84 15.06 -1.11
CA GLY A 248 -2.24 16.38 -0.95
C GLY A 248 -1.42 16.53 0.32
N THR A 249 -0.27 17.18 0.20
CA THR A 249 0.47 17.76 1.32
C THR A 249 0.89 19.18 0.97
N LEU A 250 0.82 20.07 1.95
CA LEU A 250 1.30 21.45 1.80
C LEU A 250 2.10 21.82 3.05
N LYS A 251 3.37 22.10 2.88
CA LYS A 251 4.25 22.59 3.94
C LYS A 251 3.88 24.01 4.31
N VAL A 252 3.41 24.22 5.52
CA VAL A 252 3.01 25.54 6.03
C VAL A 252 4.18 26.21 6.75
N THR A 253 4.94 25.42 7.54
CA THR A 253 6.16 25.86 8.22
C THR A 253 7.24 24.79 8.10
N SER A 254 8.41 24.99 8.68
CA SER A 254 9.45 23.96 8.74
C SER A 254 9.04 22.72 9.53
N SER A 255 8.06 22.84 10.42
CA SER A 255 7.61 21.76 11.31
C SER A 255 6.11 21.43 11.21
N ALA A 256 5.36 22.11 10.31
CA ALA A 256 3.93 21.87 10.14
C ALA A 256 3.54 21.76 8.68
N SER A 257 2.71 20.77 8.35
CA SER A 257 2.16 20.54 7.00
C SER A 257 0.68 20.25 7.05
N LEU A 258 -0.09 20.75 6.11
CA LEU A 258 -1.43 20.25 5.83
C LEU A 258 -1.30 18.94 5.08
N VAL A 259 -2.11 17.95 5.45
CA VAL A 259 -2.14 16.62 4.83
C VAL A 259 -3.57 16.21 4.57
N SER A 260 -3.87 15.65 3.39
CA SER A 260 -5.21 15.18 3.07
C SER A 260 -5.20 14.06 2.04
N GLN A 261 -6.17 13.17 2.15
CA GLN A 261 -6.60 12.24 1.12
C GLN A 261 -8.11 12.35 1.00
N PHE A 262 -8.58 12.60 -0.20
CA PHE A 262 -9.99 12.46 -0.58
C PHE A 262 -10.12 11.29 -1.52
N HIS A 263 -11.18 10.48 -1.39
CA HIS A 263 -11.52 9.50 -2.41
C HIS A 263 -13.04 9.34 -2.55
N TYR A 264 -13.44 8.93 -3.75
CA TYR A 264 -14.82 8.58 -4.10
C TYR A 264 -14.87 7.16 -4.60
N LEU A 265 -15.77 6.36 -4.05
CA LEU A 265 -16.11 5.01 -4.48
C LEU A 265 -17.30 5.07 -5.43
N PHE A 266 -17.10 4.59 -6.66
CA PHE A 266 -18.17 4.52 -7.67
C PHE A 266 -19.11 3.33 -7.45
N GLU A 267 -18.66 2.35 -6.66
CA GLU A 267 -19.45 1.21 -6.16
C GLU A 267 -19.22 1.07 -4.64
N PRO A 268 -20.14 0.40 -3.92
CA PRO A 268 -19.95 0.17 -2.49
C PRO A 268 -18.62 -0.51 -2.18
N SER A 269 -18.04 -0.20 -1.02
CA SER A 269 -16.76 -0.79 -0.60
C SER A 269 -16.85 -2.31 -0.49
N PRO A 270 -16.02 -3.09 -1.22
CA PRO A 270 -16.02 -4.54 -1.08
C PRO A 270 -15.48 -5.02 0.26
N LYS A 271 -14.78 -4.18 1.00
CA LYS A 271 -14.32 -4.43 2.37
C LYS A 271 -15.35 -3.98 3.41
N GLY A 272 -16.11 -2.93 3.12
CA GLY A 272 -17.17 -2.44 4.00
C GLY A 272 -16.73 -2.29 5.45
N ASN A 273 -17.51 -2.89 6.35
CA ASN A 273 -17.30 -2.86 7.80
C ASN A 273 -16.02 -3.61 8.26
N SER A 274 -15.40 -4.42 7.41
CA SER A 274 -14.15 -5.10 7.77
C SER A 274 -12.93 -4.18 7.83
N ILE A 275 -13.07 -2.90 7.46
CA ILE A 275 -12.04 -1.88 7.68
C ILE A 275 -12.24 -1.29 9.08
N THR A 276 -11.70 -1.93 10.07
CA THR A 276 -12.00 -1.70 11.49
C THR A 276 -11.78 -0.27 11.98
N TYR A 277 -10.69 0.39 11.56
CA TYR A 277 -10.39 1.77 12.00
C TYR A 277 -11.08 2.86 11.18
N LEU A 278 -11.70 2.50 10.06
CA LEU A 278 -12.42 3.40 9.15
C LEU A 278 -13.46 2.58 8.37
N PRO A 279 -14.55 2.14 9.03
CA PRO A 279 -15.56 1.30 8.39
C PRO A 279 -16.33 2.07 7.31
N PHE A 280 -16.88 1.34 6.34
CA PHE A 280 -17.73 1.86 5.28
C PHE A 280 -19.01 1.04 5.21
N ASP A 281 -20.16 1.68 5.05
CA ASP A 281 -21.40 0.97 4.78
C ASP A 281 -21.29 0.17 3.47
N PRO A 282 -21.52 -1.16 3.49
CA PRO A 282 -21.35 -2.01 2.33
C PRO A 282 -22.49 -1.90 1.31
N SER A 283 -23.52 -1.11 1.56
CA SER A 283 -24.69 -0.98 0.68
C SER A 283 -24.66 0.26 -0.19
N ALA A 284 -23.77 1.23 0.07
CA ALA A 284 -23.81 2.54 -0.55
C ALA A 284 -22.44 2.98 -1.10
N ARG A 285 -22.45 3.78 -2.15
CA ARG A 285 -21.28 4.52 -2.61
C ARG A 285 -20.89 5.56 -1.57
N ALA A 286 -19.62 5.92 -1.54
CA ALA A 286 -19.13 6.82 -0.51
C ALA A 286 -18.08 7.80 -1.04
N SER A 287 -18.12 9.01 -0.50
CA SER A 287 -17.01 9.96 -0.51
C SER A 287 -16.34 9.94 0.85
N ASN A 288 -15.03 9.83 0.91
CA ASN A 288 -14.28 9.92 2.17
C ASN A 288 -13.18 10.96 2.07
N ILE A 289 -13.02 11.74 3.12
CA ILE A 289 -11.90 12.65 3.30
C ILE A 289 -11.23 12.38 4.64
N VAL A 290 -9.90 12.24 4.61
CA VAL A 290 -9.06 12.29 5.80
C VAL A 290 -8.14 13.49 5.66
N ALA A 291 -8.26 14.46 6.56
CA ALA A 291 -7.49 15.68 6.51
C ALA A 291 -7.04 16.12 7.90
N GLY A 292 -5.85 16.70 7.98
CA GLY A 292 -5.27 17.13 9.25
C GLY A 292 -4.07 18.04 9.09
N ILE A 293 -3.50 18.40 10.24
CA ILE A 293 -2.26 19.15 10.34
C ILE A 293 -1.21 18.25 10.97
N GLU A 294 -0.18 17.92 10.20
CA GLU A 294 0.95 17.14 10.67
C GLU A 294 1.96 18.07 11.33
N PHE A 295 2.33 17.77 12.56
CA PHE A 295 3.41 18.41 13.29
C PHE A 295 4.60 17.46 13.42
N SER A 296 5.77 17.89 12.96
CA SER A 296 7.03 17.17 13.10
C SER A 296 7.75 17.60 14.39
N LEU A 297 7.88 16.67 15.33
CA LEU A 297 8.61 16.84 16.58
C LEU A 297 9.98 16.14 16.47
N GLY A 298 10.90 16.79 15.75
CA GLY A 298 12.17 16.20 15.37
C GLY A 298 12.04 15.30 14.12
N ARG A 299 12.97 14.35 13.95
CA ARG A 299 13.03 13.49 12.77
C ARG A 299 12.17 12.23 12.87
N GLN A 300 11.77 11.86 14.07
CA GLN A 300 11.23 10.54 14.37
C GLN A 300 9.77 10.55 14.74
N LEU A 301 9.24 11.66 15.25
CA LEU A 301 7.90 11.74 15.81
C LEU A 301 7.04 12.73 15.02
N LEU A 302 5.92 12.23 14.50
CA LEU A 302 4.85 13.05 13.89
C LEU A 302 3.59 12.93 14.74
N ILE A 303 2.93 14.06 14.98
CA ILE A 303 1.64 14.14 15.64
C ILE A 303 0.69 14.84 14.68
N THR A 304 -0.44 14.20 14.39
CA THR A 304 -1.37 14.69 13.37
C THR A 304 -2.81 14.67 13.90
N PRO A 305 -3.31 15.76 14.51
CA PRO A 305 -4.74 15.93 14.66
C PRO A 305 -5.40 15.93 13.29
N ASN A 306 -6.43 15.09 13.12
CA ASN A 306 -7.11 14.92 11.85
C ASN A 306 -8.58 14.54 12.02
N VAL A 307 -9.32 14.69 10.92
CA VAL A 307 -10.71 14.28 10.80
C VAL A 307 -10.82 13.28 9.67
N ALA A 308 -11.55 12.21 9.89
CA ALA A 308 -12.01 11.29 8.87
C ALA A 308 -13.53 11.41 8.75
N TRP A 309 -13.99 11.77 7.55
CA TRP A 309 -15.41 11.96 7.28
C TRP A 309 -15.81 11.20 6.03
N THR A 310 -16.81 10.31 6.18
CA THR A 310 -17.41 9.55 5.09
C THR A 310 -18.86 9.99 4.91
N VAL A 311 -19.21 10.31 3.67
CA VAL A 311 -20.55 10.70 3.23
C VAL A 311 -21.04 9.67 2.23
N TYR A 312 -22.26 9.20 2.40
CA TYR A 312 -22.85 8.15 1.57
C TYR A 312 -23.88 8.69 0.58
N ASP A 313 -23.94 8.08 -0.59
CA ASP A 313 -25.06 8.22 -1.52
C ASP A 313 -26.25 7.36 -1.07
N GLN A 314 -27.40 7.51 -1.75
CA GLN A 314 -28.49 6.57 -1.58
C GLN A 314 -28.12 5.20 -2.15
N ASN A 315 -28.42 4.15 -1.38
CA ASN A 315 -28.24 2.78 -1.83
C ASN A 315 -29.30 2.37 -2.88
N SER A 316 -29.24 1.14 -3.37
CA SER A 316 -30.19 0.61 -4.36
C SER A 316 -31.66 0.56 -3.89
N GLN A 317 -31.90 0.70 -2.57
CA GLN A 317 -33.23 0.75 -1.97
C GLN A 317 -33.71 2.19 -1.74
N GLY A 318 -32.94 3.21 -2.15
CA GLY A 318 -33.24 4.62 -1.91
C GLY A 318 -32.97 5.09 -0.48
N VAL A 319 -32.33 4.28 0.35
CA VAL A 319 -31.93 4.61 1.72
C VAL A 319 -30.52 5.18 1.72
N ARG A 320 -30.33 6.31 2.39
CA ARG A 320 -28.99 6.88 2.62
C ARG A 320 -28.51 6.47 4.02
N PRO A 321 -27.38 5.75 4.13
CA PRO A 321 -26.77 5.48 5.43
C PRO A 321 -26.39 6.77 6.16
N GLU A 322 -26.26 6.70 7.48
CA GLU A 322 -25.73 7.82 8.27
C GLU A 322 -24.25 8.04 7.94
N ASP A 323 -23.84 9.32 7.88
CA ASP A 323 -22.44 9.68 7.64
C ASP A 323 -21.55 9.20 8.82
N ASP A 324 -20.31 8.83 8.52
CA ASP A 324 -19.30 8.55 9.54
C ASP A 324 -18.41 9.77 9.76
N LEU A 325 -18.21 10.15 11.01
CA LEU A 325 -17.34 11.24 11.40
C LEU A 325 -16.50 10.87 12.61
N GLN A 326 -15.19 10.83 12.41
CA GLN A 326 -14.21 10.58 13.46
C GLN A 326 -13.25 11.75 13.59
N VAL A 327 -12.96 12.15 14.82
CA VAL A 327 -11.86 13.06 15.16
C VAL A 327 -10.73 12.24 15.75
N ARG A 328 -9.53 12.42 15.25
CA ARG A 328 -8.39 11.58 15.63
C ARG A 328 -7.15 12.42 15.94
N LEU A 329 -6.34 11.91 16.85
CA LEU A 329 -4.95 12.32 17.02
C LEU A 329 -4.08 11.14 16.64
N THR A 330 -3.53 11.17 15.45
CA THR A 330 -2.61 10.14 14.96
C THR A 330 -1.20 10.44 15.46
N VAL A 331 -0.58 9.45 16.08
CA VAL A 331 0.83 9.49 16.51
C VAL A 331 1.62 8.51 15.66
N PHE A 332 2.68 8.96 15.01
CA PHE A 332 3.60 8.15 14.23
C PHE A 332 5.02 8.34 14.76
N PHE A 333 5.64 7.22 15.07
CA PHE A 333 7.04 7.17 15.49
C PHE A 333 7.82 6.28 14.53
N ASN A 334 8.96 6.80 14.04
CA ASN A 334 9.87 6.08 13.15
C ASN A 334 11.29 6.10 13.75
N PHE A 335 11.95 4.95 13.74
CA PHE A 335 13.34 4.82 14.21
C PHE A 335 14.14 4.01 13.18
N GLU A 336 15.30 4.52 12.80
CA GLU A 336 16.26 3.90 11.89
C GLU A 336 17.66 3.94 12.49
#